data_bc4f09ea9291b46e0739d9fa71a3f24f
#
_entry.id   bc4f09ea9291b46e0739d9fa71a3f24f
#
_cell.length_a   1.000
_cell.length_b   1.000
_cell.length_c   1.000
_cell.angle_alpha   90.00
_cell.angle_beta   90.00
_cell.angle_gamma   90.00
#
_symmetry.space_group_name_H-M   'P 1'
#
loop_
_entity.id
_entity.type
_entity.pdbx_description
1 polymer ?
#
loop_
_entity_poly.entity_id
_entity_poly.type
_entity_poly.pdbx_seq_one_letter_code
_entity_poly.pdbx_strand_id
1 'polypeptide(L)'
;MEKTVYFLGAGFSKEAGGLVQNEIIKTILDEDFTRDNERLIKAKNNFIGFLKEELHIYEDHYCSVQLEDIFTPIDRCVWDGLSIGRYSARGLVELREEFNALMGAAVNYSFQKNRACCDYIDEFAEYINQVARQRMEDGMDRVAVITTNWDVMFDHALKRAIENGHPEKLSVVDYCCYVSSWEANDDTIKPGLLAVGYGGYNIKLLKLHGSMNWFQCPMCQRMYVRFGEEIEIMKAAYCRHCRKNYGMSEINSIKLQSNLLLPTYLKNLSNIQIKLVWQNAAIELSEATRIVFIGYSLPSADFEIRQLLA
;
A
#
# COMPACT_ATOMS: atom_id res chain seq x y z
N MET A 1 -22.37 19.49 -10.91
CA MET A 1 -21.93 19.01 -9.58
C MET A 1 -20.41 19.09 -9.55
N GLU A 2 -19.81 19.72 -8.55
CA GLU A 2 -18.36 19.92 -8.56
C GLU A 2 -17.71 18.83 -7.68
N LYS A 3 -16.99 17.90 -8.32
CA LYS A 3 -16.28 16.80 -7.66
C LYS A 3 -14.80 16.92 -7.91
N THR A 4 -14.00 16.95 -6.85
CA THR A 4 -12.55 17.00 -6.94
C THR A 4 -11.92 15.65 -6.55
N VAL A 5 -11.08 15.13 -7.41
CA VAL A 5 -10.25 13.95 -7.13
C VAL A 5 -8.82 14.40 -6.90
N TYR A 6 -8.26 14.09 -5.74
CA TYR A 6 -6.85 14.31 -5.42
C TYR A 6 -6.05 13.05 -5.71
N PHE A 7 -4.99 13.19 -6.50
CA PHE A 7 -4.10 12.09 -6.87
C PHE A 7 -2.74 12.30 -6.19
N LEU A 8 -2.45 11.46 -5.19
CA LEU A 8 -1.24 11.57 -4.36
C LEU A 8 -0.17 10.57 -4.80
N GLY A 9 1.06 11.05 -4.98
CA GLY A 9 2.23 10.21 -5.19
C GLY A 9 3.23 10.32 -4.05
N ALA A 10 4.38 9.63 -4.16
CA ALA A 10 5.40 9.54 -3.12
C ALA A 10 5.95 10.92 -2.67
N GLY A 11 5.96 11.90 -3.56
CA GLY A 11 6.34 13.28 -3.21
C GLY A 11 5.43 13.94 -2.19
N PHE A 12 4.17 13.49 -2.03
CA PHE A 12 3.26 13.97 -0.98
C PHE A 12 3.78 13.66 0.42
N SER A 13 4.39 12.48 0.62
CA SER A 13 4.92 12.06 1.93
C SER A 13 6.40 12.43 2.12
N LYS A 14 7.04 13.03 1.12
CA LYS A 14 8.50 13.27 1.11
C LYS A 14 8.95 14.17 2.28
N GLU A 15 8.29 15.28 2.48
CA GLU A 15 8.62 16.24 3.56
C GLU A 15 8.35 15.66 4.96
N ALA A 16 7.47 14.67 5.06
CA ALA A 16 7.22 13.94 6.31
C ALA A 16 8.25 12.81 6.57
N GLY A 17 9.29 12.70 5.73
CA GLY A 17 10.32 11.67 5.85
C GLY A 17 10.11 10.45 4.95
N GLY A 18 9.13 10.49 4.05
CA GLY A 18 8.90 9.42 3.08
C GLY A 18 10.01 9.30 2.04
N LEU A 19 10.16 8.10 1.47
CA LEU A 19 11.08 7.83 0.38
C LEU A 19 10.36 7.96 -0.98
N VAL A 20 11.01 8.61 -1.93
CA VAL A 20 10.65 8.44 -3.35
C VAL A 20 11.35 7.20 -3.91
N GLN A 21 10.83 6.67 -5.02
CA GLN A 21 11.22 5.37 -5.56
C GLN A 21 12.73 5.19 -5.74
N ASN A 22 13.43 6.20 -6.26
CA ASN A 22 14.88 6.16 -6.50
C ASN A 22 15.73 6.23 -5.22
N GLU A 23 15.15 6.50 -4.07
CA GLU A 23 15.85 6.54 -2.78
C GLU A 23 15.78 5.22 -2.02
N ILE A 24 14.83 4.33 -2.38
CA ILE A 24 14.59 3.09 -1.66
C ILE A 24 15.81 2.17 -1.74
N ILE A 25 16.36 1.96 -2.95
CA ILE A 25 17.57 1.11 -3.13
C ILE A 25 18.74 1.69 -2.34
N LYS A 26 18.97 3.00 -2.43
CA LYS A 26 20.01 3.68 -1.70
C LYS A 26 19.85 3.48 -0.19
N THR A 27 18.64 3.66 0.34
CA THR A 27 18.37 3.43 1.76
C THR A 27 18.65 1.99 2.17
N ILE A 28 18.27 1.00 1.34
CA ILE A 28 18.54 -0.41 1.60
C ILE A 28 20.06 -0.68 1.70
N LEU A 29 20.85 -0.07 0.84
CA LEU A 29 22.28 -0.32 0.76
C LEU A 29 23.06 0.42 1.85
N ASP A 30 22.77 1.70 2.05
CA ASP A 30 23.57 2.62 2.86
C ASP A 30 23.19 2.59 4.36
N GLU A 31 21.93 2.24 4.69
CA GLU A 31 21.43 2.34 6.06
C GLU A 31 21.42 0.99 6.79
N ASP A 32 21.71 1.04 8.11
CA ASP A 32 21.79 -0.15 8.97
C ASP A 32 20.49 -0.37 9.77
N PHE A 33 19.34 -0.34 9.09
CA PHE A 33 18.04 -0.58 9.73
C PHE A 33 17.69 -2.06 9.93
N THR A 34 18.54 -2.95 9.43
CA THR A 34 18.32 -4.41 9.52
C THR A 34 18.93 -5.05 10.73
N ARG A 35 19.79 -4.32 11.48
CA ARG A 35 20.72 -4.83 12.49
C ARG A 35 20.12 -5.79 13.51
N ASP A 36 18.93 -5.50 14.01
CA ASP A 36 18.28 -6.25 15.08
C ASP A 36 17.27 -7.29 14.58
N ASN A 37 17.26 -7.55 13.26
CA ASN A 37 16.29 -8.45 12.64
C ASN A 37 16.97 -9.42 11.65
N GLU A 38 17.21 -10.65 12.09
CA GLU A 38 17.87 -11.68 11.27
C GLU A 38 17.20 -11.91 9.90
N ARG A 39 15.88 -11.78 9.83
CA ARG A 39 15.13 -11.94 8.55
C ARG A 39 15.42 -10.79 7.60
N LEU A 40 15.49 -9.56 8.11
CA LEU A 40 15.85 -8.39 7.29
C LEU A 40 17.32 -8.42 6.88
N ILE A 41 18.22 -8.87 7.76
CA ILE A 41 19.65 -9.09 7.42
C ILE A 41 19.74 -10.08 6.26
N LYS A 42 19.03 -11.23 6.37
CA LYS A 42 19.00 -12.22 5.29
C LYS A 42 18.42 -11.64 4.00
N ALA A 43 17.30 -10.91 4.08
CA ALA A 43 16.67 -10.29 2.92
C ALA A 43 17.59 -9.26 2.25
N LYS A 44 18.31 -8.43 3.02
CA LYS A 44 19.30 -7.47 2.49
C LYS A 44 20.45 -8.19 1.79
N ASN A 45 20.99 -9.26 2.40
CA ASN A 45 22.06 -10.05 1.79
C ASN A 45 21.59 -10.74 0.49
N ASN A 46 20.37 -11.29 0.48
CA ASN A 46 19.78 -11.88 -0.72
C ASN A 46 19.53 -10.82 -1.80
N PHE A 47 19.10 -9.62 -1.43
CA PHE A 47 18.89 -8.51 -2.35
C PHE A 47 20.22 -8.11 -3.04
N ILE A 48 21.27 -7.87 -2.25
CA ILE A 48 22.61 -7.53 -2.78
C ILE A 48 23.17 -8.67 -3.64
N GLY A 49 23.04 -9.92 -3.17
CA GLY A 49 23.49 -11.11 -3.92
C GLY A 49 22.73 -11.25 -5.23
N PHE A 50 21.42 -11.03 -5.26
CA PHE A 50 20.61 -11.09 -6.47
C PHE A 50 21.03 -10.03 -7.50
N LEU A 51 21.25 -8.77 -7.06
CA LEU A 51 21.76 -7.71 -7.94
C LEU A 51 23.08 -8.12 -8.60
N LYS A 52 24.03 -8.59 -7.81
CA LYS A 52 25.40 -8.87 -8.24
C LYS A 52 25.52 -10.16 -9.06
N GLU A 53 24.93 -11.24 -8.58
CA GLU A 53 25.17 -12.59 -9.09
C GLU A 53 24.20 -12.98 -10.21
N GLU A 54 22.96 -12.49 -10.15
CA GLU A 54 21.93 -12.87 -11.12
C GLU A 54 21.65 -11.77 -12.15
N LEU A 55 21.65 -10.50 -11.74
CA LEU A 55 21.42 -9.38 -12.66
C LEU A 55 22.73 -8.73 -13.16
N HIS A 56 23.90 -9.14 -12.62
CA HIS A 56 25.19 -8.57 -12.95
C HIS A 56 25.30 -7.05 -12.79
N ILE A 57 24.59 -6.52 -11.79
CA ILE A 57 24.60 -5.12 -11.39
C ILE A 57 25.56 -4.97 -10.21
N TYR A 58 26.59 -4.15 -10.38
CA TYR A 58 27.66 -3.95 -9.37
C TYR A 58 27.50 -2.62 -8.66
N GLU A 59 28.26 -2.43 -7.59
CA GLU A 59 28.13 -1.32 -6.62
C GLU A 59 28.18 0.07 -7.26
N ASP A 60 29.02 0.26 -8.26
CA ASP A 60 29.15 1.52 -9.02
C ASP A 60 27.91 1.89 -9.83
N HIS A 61 27.01 0.93 -10.08
CA HIS A 61 25.78 1.13 -10.82
C HIS A 61 24.51 1.16 -9.94
N TYR A 62 24.61 0.85 -8.63
CA TYR A 62 23.43 0.76 -7.76
C TYR A 62 22.58 2.03 -7.71
N CYS A 63 23.22 3.22 -7.82
CA CYS A 63 22.48 4.49 -7.83
C CYS A 63 21.66 4.74 -9.11
N SER A 64 21.93 4.00 -10.19
CA SER A 64 21.23 4.15 -11.47
C SER A 64 20.14 3.10 -11.72
N VAL A 65 20.09 2.04 -10.88
CA VAL A 65 19.12 0.96 -11.01
C VAL A 65 17.73 1.44 -10.59
N GLN A 66 16.75 1.18 -11.43
CA GLN A 66 15.34 1.40 -11.07
C GLN A 66 14.75 0.12 -10.45
N LEU A 67 13.75 0.27 -9.59
CA LEU A 67 13.08 -0.88 -8.99
C LEU A 67 12.45 -1.78 -10.07
N GLU A 68 11.99 -1.19 -11.16
CA GLU A 68 11.44 -1.90 -12.32
C GLU A 68 12.45 -2.85 -12.98
N ASP A 69 13.74 -2.49 -12.98
CA ASP A 69 14.81 -3.33 -13.55
C ASP A 69 15.02 -4.61 -12.73
N ILE A 70 14.64 -4.57 -11.45
CA ILE A 70 14.75 -5.71 -10.53
C ILE A 70 13.47 -6.53 -10.55
N PHE A 71 12.30 -5.89 -10.41
CA PHE A 71 11.04 -6.60 -10.20
C PHE A 71 10.40 -7.09 -11.49
N THR A 72 10.58 -6.41 -12.63
CA THR A 72 9.99 -6.87 -13.89
C THR A 72 10.55 -8.23 -14.35
N PRO A 73 11.86 -8.49 -14.32
CA PRO A 73 12.40 -9.82 -14.62
C PRO A 73 11.89 -10.89 -13.65
N ILE A 74 11.82 -10.60 -12.35
CA ILE A 74 11.30 -11.54 -11.34
C ILE A 74 9.84 -11.88 -11.67
N ASP A 75 8.98 -10.87 -11.83
CA ASP A 75 7.56 -11.05 -12.09
C ASP A 75 7.32 -11.79 -13.40
N ARG A 76 8.12 -11.52 -14.43
CA ARG A 76 8.06 -12.22 -15.72
C ARG A 76 8.38 -13.70 -15.56
N CYS A 77 9.48 -14.03 -14.90
CA CYS A 77 9.88 -15.42 -14.70
C CYS A 77 8.92 -16.18 -13.80
N VAL A 78 8.38 -15.54 -12.75
CA VAL A 78 7.31 -16.14 -11.92
C VAL A 78 6.07 -16.45 -12.78
N TRP A 79 5.66 -15.53 -13.64
CA TRP A 79 4.48 -15.70 -14.51
C TRP A 79 4.67 -16.82 -15.51
N ASP A 80 5.82 -16.90 -16.17
CA ASP A 80 6.10 -17.89 -17.19
C ASP A 80 6.59 -19.24 -16.63
N GLY A 81 6.80 -19.35 -15.30
CA GLY A 81 7.35 -20.55 -14.67
C GLY A 81 8.84 -20.76 -14.94
N LEU A 82 9.58 -19.68 -15.25
CA LEU A 82 11.00 -19.71 -15.60
C LEU A 82 11.90 -19.45 -14.37
N SER A 83 13.19 -19.67 -14.56
CA SER A 83 14.23 -19.43 -13.55
C SER A 83 15.07 -18.20 -13.90
N ILE A 84 15.63 -17.53 -12.87
CA ILE A 84 16.71 -16.57 -13.04
C ILE A 84 17.92 -17.12 -12.27
N GLY A 85 18.99 -17.46 -12.98
CA GLY A 85 20.18 -18.04 -12.41
C GLY A 85 19.86 -19.24 -11.52
N ARG A 86 20.21 -19.18 -10.24
CA ARG A 86 19.96 -20.24 -9.25
C ARG A 86 18.53 -20.28 -8.71
N TYR A 87 17.71 -19.29 -8.97
CA TYR A 87 16.35 -19.20 -8.44
C TYR A 87 15.33 -19.79 -9.42
N SER A 88 14.65 -20.87 -9.01
CA SER A 88 13.47 -21.36 -9.71
C SER A 88 12.30 -20.38 -9.60
N ALA A 89 11.25 -20.53 -10.40
CA ALA A 89 10.05 -19.70 -10.31
C ALA A 89 9.47 -19.65 -8.87
N ARG A 90 9.45 -20.78 -8.17
CA ARG A 90 9.04 -20.82 -6.76
C ARG A 90 10.00 -20.06 -5.84
N GLY A 91 11.30 -20.22 -6.03
CA GLY A 91 12.32 -19.46 -5.27
C GLY A 91 12.21 -17.95 -5.52
N LEU A 92 11.85 -17.53 -6.74
CA LEU A 92 11.62 -16.13 -7.08
C LEU A 92 10.38 -15.56 -6.36
N VAL A 93 9.32 -16.35 -6.15
CA VAL A 93 8.17 -15.91 -5.33
C VAL A 93 8.60 -15.65 -3.88
N GLU A 94 9.37 -16.57 -3.28
CA GLU A 94 9.88 -16.42 -1.92
C GLU A 94 10.82 -15.20 -1.80
N LEU A 95 11.73 -15.03 -2.77
CA LEU A 95 12.65 -13.89 -2.85
C LEU A 95 11.92 -12.56 -2.99
N ARG A 96 10.87 -12.52 -3.81
CA ARG A 96 10.02 -11.34 -3.99
C ARG A 96 9.35 -10.91 -2.69
N GLU A 97 8.86 -11.87 -1.88
CA GLU A 97 8.28 -11.58 -0.56
C GLU A 97 9.35 -11.04 0.42
N GLU A 98 10.57 -11.58 0.39
CA GLU A 98 11.69 -11.04 1.18
C GLU A 98 12.01 -9.60 0.76
N PHE A 99 12.00 -9.29 -0.54
CA PHE A 99 12.26 -7.94 -1.06
C PHE A 99 11.12 -6.96 -0.72
N ASN A 100 9.86 -7.41 -0.78
CA ASN A 100 8.72 -6.61 -0.31
C ASN A 100 8.88 -6.18 1.15
N ALA A 101 9.25 -7.13 2.01
CA ALA A 101 9.46 -6.87 3.42
C ALA A 101 10.63 -5.90 3.67
N LEU A 102 11.73 -6.07 2.92
CA LEU A 102 12.91 -5.22 3.01
C LEU A 102 12.59 -3.77 2.59
N MET A 103 11.84 -3.58 1.50
CA MET A 103 11.42 -2.26 1.04
C MET A 103 10.49 -1.57 2.03
N GLY A 104 9.49 -2.31 2.53
CA GLY A 104 8.61 -1.77 3.55
C GLY A 104 9.35 -1.36 4.82
N ALA A 105 10.35 -2.15 5.24
CA ALA A 105 11.21 -1.82 6.37
C ALA A 105 12.06 -0.56 6.11
N ALA A 106 12.62 -0.40 4.90
CA ALA A 106 13.36 0.79 4.51
C ALA A 106 12.50 2.06 4.54
N VAL A 107 11.27 1.99 4.00
CA VAL A 107 10.31 3.10 4.03
C VAL A 107 9.94 3.46 5.49
N ASN A 108 9.63 2.46 6.32
CA ASN A 108 9.31 2.69 7.73
C ASN A 108 10.48 3.30 8.50
N TYR A 109 11.69 2.80 8.28
CA TYR A 109 12.91 3.35 8.88
C TYR A 109 13.10 4.82 8.50
N SER A 110 12.89 5.20 7.25
CA SER A 110 13.02 6.58 6.80
C SER A 110 12.06 7.51 7.54
N PHE A 111 10.81 7.12 7.73
CA PHE A 111 9.85 7.89 8.52
C PHE A 111 10.26 8.04 9.99
N GLN A 112 10.84 6.99 10.59
CA GLN A 112 11.32 7.05 11.97
C GLN A 112 12.55 7.94 12.12
N LYS A 113 13.51 7.84 11.19
CA LYS A 113 14.77 8.59 11.19
C LYS A 113 14.56 10.08 10.90
N ASN A 114 13.71 10.37 9.93
CA ASN A 114 13.50 11.71 9.40
C ASN A 114 12.17 12.29 9.86
N ARG A 115 11.75 12.00 11.10
CA ARG A 115 10.47 12.45 11.67
C ARG A 115 10.37 13.96 11.60
N ALA A 116 9.98 14.46 10.42
CA ALA A 116 9.80 15.86 10.12
C ALA A 116 8.37 16.29 10.44
N CYS A 117 8.10 17.57 10.26
CA CYS A 117 6.76 18.14 10.44
C CYS A 117 5.75 17.45 9.49
N CYS A 118 4.70 16.87 10.08
CA CYS A 118 3.61 16.23 9.35
C CYS A 118 2.35 17.10 9.32
N ASP A 119 2.42 18.34 9.83
CA ASP A 119 1.27 19.22 10.03
C ASP A 119 0.46 19.41 8.74
N TYR A 120 1.14 19.55 7.60
CA TYR A 120 0.47 19.70 6.29
C TYR A 120 -0.36 18.47 5.90
N ILE A 121 0.03 17.24 6.35
CA ILE A 121 -0.73 16.01 6.11
C ILE A 121 -2.00 16.04 6.96
N ASP A 122 -1.88 16.45 8.23
CA ASP A 122 -3.02 16.57 9.14
C ASP A 122 -3.96 17.69 8.68
N GLU A 123 -3.44 18.85 8.28
CA GLU A 123 -4.24 19.95 7.69
C GLU A 123 -4.98 19.52 6.43
N PHE A 124 -4.30 18.79 5.55
CA PHE A 124 -4.94 18.28 4.33
C PHE A 124 -6.00 17.21 4.64
N ALA A 125 -5.74 16.33 5.61
CA ALA A 125 -6.73 15.33 6.06
C ALA A 125 -7.97 16.00 6.67
N GLU A 126 -7.79 17.06 7.46
CA GLU A 126 -8.89 17.83 8.04
C GLU A 126 -9.70 18.52 6.95
N TYR A 127 -9.05 19.14 5.95
CA TYR A 127 -9.73 19.72 4.79
C TYR A 127 -10.57 18.67 4.04
N ILE A 128 -10.00 17.50 3.73
CA ILE A 128 -10.72 16.41 3.05
C ILE A 128 -11.90 15.94 3.90
N ASN A 129 -11.71 15.79 5.21
CA ASN A 129 -12.76 15.44 6.16
C ASN A 129 -13.92 16.43 6.14
N GLN A 130 -13.63 17.74 6.18
CA GLN A 130 -14.64 18.81 6.13
C GLN A 130 -15.45 18.76 4.82
N VAL A 131 -14.79 18.56 3.67
CA VAL A 131 -15.47 18.48 2.39
C VAL A 131 -16.33 17.22 2.30
N ALA A 132 -15.79 16.06 2.70
CA ALA A 132 -16.54 14.80 2.67
C ALA A 132 -17.76 14.81 3.60
N ARG A 133 -17.65 15.47 4.73
CA ARG A 133 -18.75 15.63 5.71
C ARG A 133 -19.96 16.36 5.16
N GLN A 134 -19.79 17.27 4.19
CA GLN A 134 -20.93 17.99 3.56
C GLN A 134 -21.92 17.02 2.90
N ARG A 135 -21.49 15.80 2.57
CA ARG A 135 -22.38 14.73 2.09
C ARG A 135 -23.56 14.45 3.01
N MET A 136 -23.40 14.69 4.31
CA MET A 136 -24.49 14.49 5.28
C MET A 136 -25.62 15.50 5.13
N GLU A 137 -25.36 16.66 4.52
CA GLU A 137 -26.32 17.74 4.35
C GLU A 137 -27.13 17.57 3.06
N ASP A 138 -26.48 17.19 1.96
CA ASP A 138 -27.09 17.17 0.62
C ASP A 138 -26.90 15.85 -0.15
N GLY A 139 -26.25 14.86 0.44
CA GLY A 139 -26.02 13.54 -0.16
C GLY A 139 -24.93 13.53 -1.24
N MET A 140 -24.28 14.65 -1.53
CA MET A 140 -23.33 14.77 -2.64
C MET A 140 -21.93 14.29 -2.26
N ASP A 141 -21.35 13.45 -3.11
CA ASP A 141 -19.98 12.95 -3.01
C ASP A 141 -19.01 13.88 -3.75
N ARG A 142 -18.39 14.81 -3.01
CA ARG A 142 -17.60 15.92 -3.57
C ARG A 142 -16.13 15.64 -3.69
N VAL A 143 -15.62 14.63 -2.98
CA VAL A 143 -14.18 14.41 -2.90
C VAL A 143 -13.82 12.92 -2.83
N ALA A 144 -12.78 12.56 -3.55
CA ALA A 144 -12.11 11.28 -3.39
C ALA A 144 -10.58 11.49 -3.45
N VAL A 145 -9.85 10.61 -2.81
CA VAL A 145 -8.39 10.59 -2.86
C VAL A 145 -7.93 9.28 -3.47
N ILE A 146 -7.14 9.37 -4.51
CA ILE A 146 -6.44 8.26 -5.15
C ILE A 146 -4.97 8.38 -4.78
N THR A 147 -4.32 7.28 -4.43
CA THR A 147 -2.89 7.33 -4.11
C THR A 147 -2.15 6.09 -4.61
N THR A 148 -0.90 6.29 -5.01
CA THR A 148 0.06 5.22 -5.30
C THR A 148 0.99 4.93 -4.12
N ASN A 149 0.87 5.71 -3.02
CA ASN A 149 1.74 5.58 -1.86
C ASN A 149 1.43 4.31 -1.07
N TRP A 150 2.48 3.62 -0.67
CA TRP A 150 2.40 2.45 0.20
C TRP A 150 2.27 2.82 1.67
N ASP A 151 2.82 3.99 2.06
CA ASP A 151 2.79 4.46 3.43
C ASP A 151 1.36 4.68 3.95
N VAL A 152 1.23 4.81 5.26
CA VAL A 152 -0.06 4.94 5.94
C VAL A 152 -0.21 6.29 6.67
N MET A 153 0.64 7.26 6.35
CA MET A 153 0.62 8.57 7.01
C MET A 153 -0.71 9.27 6.82
N PHE A 154 -1.19 9.30 5.57
CA PHE A 154 -2.46 9.94 5.25
C PHE A 154 -3.66 9.13 5.77
N ASP A 155 -3.58 7.79 5.76
CA ASP A 155 -4.60 6.90 6.36
C ASP A 155 -4.83 7.24 7.84
N HIS A 156 -3.73 7.38 8.60
CA HIS A 156 -3.77 7.73 10.01
C HIS A 156 -4.27 9.16 10.25
N ALA A 157 -3.85 10.11 9.40
CA ALA A 157 -4.30 11.50 9.49
C ALA A 157 -5.81 11.60 9.24
N LEU A 158 -6.34 10.92 8.21
CA LEU A 158 -7.78 10.88 7.94
C LEU A 158 -8.56 10.24 9.10
N LYS A 159 -8.04 9.14 9.68
CA LYS A 159 -8.66 8.51 10.83
C LYS A 159 -8.74 9.46 12.01
N ARG A 160 -7.64 10.15 12.35
CA ARG A 160 -7.64 11.19 13.41
C ARG A 160 -8.62 12.31 13.13
N ALA A 161 -8.66 12.82 11.90
CA ALA A 161 -9.58 13.90 11.51
C ALA A 161 -11.05 13.49 11.70
N ILE A 162 -11.40 12.25 11.35
CA ILE A 162 -12.76 11.71 11.55
C ILE A 162 -13.07 11.59 13.05
N GLU A 163 -12.17 11.03 13.84
CA GLU A 163 -12.35 10.81 15.29
C GLU A 163 -12.48 12.12 16.06
N ASN A 164 -11.68 13.13 15.71
CA ASN A 164 -11.74 14.45 16.34
C ASN A 164 -12.98 15.25 15.95
N GLY A 165 -13.50 15.03 14.75
CA GLY A 165 -14.59 15.83 14.20
C GLY A 165 -15.97 15.50 14.76
N HIS A 166 -16.34 14.22 14.92
CA HIS A 166 -17.63 13.77 15.45
C HIS A 166 -17.58 12.28 15.83
N PRO A 167 -17.18 11.94 17.04
CA PRO A 167 -17.07 10.56 17.50
C PRO A 167 -18.42 9.82 17.56
N GLU A 168 -19.54 10.57 17.58
CA GLU A 168 -20.89 10.00 17.73
C GLU A 168 -21.48 9.45 16.40
N LYS A 169 -20.91 9.81 15.25
CA LYS A 169 -21.40 9.39 13.94
C LYS A 169 -20.49 8.36 13.31
N LEU A 170 -21.10 7.35 12.73
CA LEU A 170 -20.39 6.32 12.00
C LEU A 170 -19.80 6.93 10.71
N SER A 171 -18.53 7.30 10.76
CA SER A 171 -17.76 7.81 9.62
C SER A 171 -16.47 7.02 9.49
N VAL A 172 -16.03 6.75 8.27
CA VAL A 172 -14.92 5.83 8.03
C VAL A 172 -14.03 6.29 6.88
N VAL A 173 -12.76 5.90 6.95
CA VAL A 173 -11.90 5.84 5.77
C VAL A 173 -12.34 4.62 4.94
N ASP A 174 -12.75 4.87 3.71
CA ASP A 174 -13.28 3.86 2.81
C ASP A 174 -12.28 3.54 1.69
N TYR A 175 -11.72 2.36 1.73
CA TYR A 175 -10.82 1.89 0.68
C TYR A 175 -11.55 1.39 -0.57
N CYS A 176 -12.88 1.48 -0.61
CA CYS A 176 -13.73 1.03 -1.71
C CYS A 176 -13.51 -0.45 -2.11
N CYS A 177 -13.12 -1.27 -1.15
CA CYS A 177 -12.98 -2.71 -1.29
C CYS A 177 -13.34 -3.38 0.03
N TYR A 178 -13.52 -4.70 0.01
CA TYR A 178 -13.84 -5.43 1.22
C TYR A 178 -12.58 -5.75 2.01
N VAL A 179 -12.37 -5.02 3.10
CA VAL A 179 -11.29 -5.23 4.06
C VAL A 179 -11.86 -5.69 5.40
N SER A 180 -11.11 -6.51 6.11
CA SER A 180 -11.40 -6.91 7.49
C SER A 180 -10.34 -6.31 8.40
N SER A 181 -10.73 -5.92 9.61
CA SER A 181 -9.73 -5.57 10.62
C SER A 181 -8.82 -6.76 10.92
N TRP A 182 -7.56 -6.48 11.17
CA TRP A 182 -6.60 -7.45 11.68
C TRP A 182 -7.01 -7.98 13.05
N GLU A 183 -7.43 -7.09 13.93
CA GLU A 183 -7.91 -7.44 15.25
C GLU A 183 -9.35 -7.96 15.21
N ALA A 184 -9.63 -9.04 15.95
CA ALA A 184 -10.92 -9.73 15.86
C ALA A 184 -12.12 -8.87 16.28
N ASN A 185 -11.89 -7.92 17.19
CA ASN A 185 -12.92 -7.07 17.81
C ASN A 185 -12.78 -5.58 17.43
N ASP A 186 -11.99 -5.26 16.41
CA ASP A 186 -11.83 -3.88 15.96
C ASP A 186 -12.95 -3.53 14.98
N ASP A 187 -13.84 -2.66 15.41
CA ASP A 187 -14.98 -2.16 14.64
C ASP A 187 -14.67 -0.89 13.84
N THR A 188 -13.42 -0.41 13.86
CA THR A 188 -13.02 0.85 13.19
C THR A 188 -13.00 0.73 11.67
N ILE A 189 -12.94 -0.50 11.14
CA ILE A 189 -12.92 -0.77 9.72
C ILE A 189 -14.29 -1.31 9.30
N LYS A 190 -15.05 -0.45 8.62
CA LYS A 190 -16.38 -0.78 8.12
C LYS A 190 -16.48 -0.39 6.64
N PRO A 191 -17.31 -1.10 5.85
CA PRO A 191 -17.59 -0.66 4.50
C PRO A 191 -18.20 0.74 4.47
N GLY A 192 -17.76 1.60 3.56
CA GLY A 192 -18.24 2.98 3.45
C GLY A 192 -19.74 3.09 3.26
N LEU A 193 -20.35 2.17 2.48
CA LEU A 193 -21.80 2.11 2.32
C LEU A 193 -22.55 1.85 3.63
N LEU A 194 -21.95 1.10 4.55
CA LEU A 194 -22.54 0.89 5.87
C LEU A 194 -22.53 2.19 6.69
N ALA A 195 -21.43 2.94 6.65
CA ALA A 195 -21.34 4.24 7.32
C ALA A 195 -22.40 5.21 6.82
N VAL A 196 -22.55 5.34 5.50
CA VAL A 196 -23.55 6.19 4.86
C VAL A 196 -24.98 5.72 5.22
N GLY A 197 -25.24 4.40 5.22
CA GLY A 197 -26.54 3.83 5.58
C GLY A 197 -26.97 4.11 7.03
N TYR A 198 -26.02 4.35 7.93
CA TYR A 198 -26.29 4.76 9.32
C TYR A 198 -26.23 6.28 9.54
N GLY A 199 -26.27 7.06 8.46
CA GLY A 199 -26.30 8.54 8.54
C GLY A 199 -24.92 9.18 8.82
N GLY A 200 -23.85 8.42 8.64
CA GLY A 200 -22.48 8.92 8.62
C GLY A 200 -22.04 9.31 7.21
N TYR A 201 -20.72 9.44 7.02
CA TYR A 201 -20.09 9.67 5.72
C TYR A 201 -18.86 8.80 5.57
N ASN A 202 -18.39 8.66 4.35
CA ASN A 202 -17.13 7.98 4.03
C ASN A 202 -16.17 8.92 3.32
N ILE A 203 -14.88 8.74 3.60
CA ILE A 203 -13.80 9.38 2.85
C ILE A 203 -13.14 8.30 2.01
N LYS A 204 -13.31 8.38 0.70
CA LYS A 204 -12.73 7.42 -0.24
C LYS A 204 -11.23 7.63 -0.35
N LEU A 205 -10.47 6.61 0.02
CA LEU A 205 -9.00 6.55 -0.11
C LEU A 205 -8.61 5.33 -0.95
N LEU A 206 -8.38 5.55 -2.23
CA LEU A 206 -8.17 4.52 -3.24
C LEU A 206 -6.67 4.28 -3.44
N LYS A 207 -6.14 3.24 -2.77
CA LYS A 207 -4.70 2.90 -2.78
C LYS A 207 -4.40 1.93 -3.93
N LEU A 208 -4.04 2.48 -5.11
CA LEU A 208 -3.86 1.70 -6.35
C LEU A 208 -2.72 0.68 -6.28
N HIS A 209 -1.70 0.95 -5.49
CA HIS A 209 -0.55 0.05 -5.31
C HIS A 209 -0.61 -0.76 -4.01
N GLY A 210 -1.79 -0.88 -3.40
CA GLY A 210 -1.92 -1.51 -2.09
C GLY A 210 -1.37 -0.63 -0.96
N SER A 211 -1.06 -1.22 0.18
CA SER A 211 -0.62 -0.49 1.36
C SER A 211 0.26 -1.36 2.26
N MET A 212 1.19 -0.73 2.96
CA MET A 212 2.06 -1.41 3.92
C MET A 212 1.29 -2.09 5.07
N ASN A 213 0.09 -1.62 5.38
CA ASN A 213 -0.78 -2.20 6.40
C ASN A 213 -1.83 -3.18 5.84
N TRP A 214 -1.74 -3.54 4.55
CA TRP A 214 -2.66 -4.49 3.92
C TRP A 214 -2.04 -5.87 3.77
N PHE A 215 -2.78 -6.88 4.20
CA PHE A 215 -2.37 -8.28 4.14
C PHE A 215 -3.49 -9.10 3.52
N GLN A 216 -3.14 -10.02 2.63
CA GLN A 216 -4.09 -10.88 1.95
C GLN A 216 -3.89 -12.34 2.29
N CYS A 217 -4.98 -13.09 2.32
CA CYS A 217 -4.93 -14.54 2.36
C CYS A 217 -4.80 -15.08 0.92
N PRO A 218 -3.75 -15.85 0.59
CA PRO A 218 -3.60 -16.40 -0.76
C PRO A 218 -4.69 -17.45 -1.09
N MET A 219 -5.33 -18.04 -0.09
CA MET A 219 -6.36 -19.06 -0.29
C MET A 219 -7.75 -18.45 -0.53
N CYS A 220 -8.24 -17.57 0.37
CA CYS A 220 -9.59 -17.04 0.28
C CYS A 220 -9.66 -15.60 -0.25
N GLN A 221 -8.54 -15.02 -0.66
CA GLN A 221 -8.42 -13.65 -1.21
C GLN A 221 -8.90 -12.53 -0.26
N ARG A 222 -9.23 -12.85 1.00
CA ARG A 222 -9.65 -11.86 2.00
C ARG A 222 -8.49 -10.94 2.33
N MET A 223 -8.78 -9.65 2.38
CA MET A 223 -7.84 -8.63 2.79
C MET A 223 -8.04 -8.23 4.25
N TYR A 224 -6.94 -8.02 4.95
CA TYR A 224 -6.89 -7.55 6.33
C TYR A 224 -6.12 -6.25 6.39
N VAL A 225 -6.59 -5.32 7.22
CA VAL A 225 -5.95 -4.02 7.46
C VAL A 225 -5.61 -3.88 8.94
N ARG A 226 -4.44 -3.34 9.23
CA ARG A 226 -3.99 -3.02 10.58
C ARG A 226 -3.67 -1.53 10.71
N PHE A 227 -4.23 -0.88 11.74
CA PHE A 227 -3.92 0.49 12.13
C PHE A 227 -3.07 0.53 13.42
N GLY A 228 -1.96 -0.17 13.46
CA GLY A 228 -1.00 -0.09 14.55
C GLY A 228 0.04 1.00 14.33
N GLU A 229 0.66 1.49 15.41
CA GLU A 229 1.75 2.48 15.32
C GLU A 229 3.00 1.92 14.64
N GLU A 230 3.23 0.62 14.74
CA GLU A 230 4.33 -0.07 14.08
C GLU A 230 3.80 -1.01 13.00
N ILE A 231 4.26 -0.80 11.78
CA ILE A 231 3.98 -1.71 10.67
C ILE A 231 4.95 -2.88 10.78
N GLU A 232 4.58 -3.90 11.56
CA GLU A 232 5.34 -5.14 11.62
C GLU A 232 5.07 -5.99 10.37
N ILE A 233 5.63 -5.58 9.23
CA ILE A 233 5.51 -6.29 7.94
C ILE A 233 5.95 -7.75 8.05
N MET A 234 6.78 -8.06 9.03
CA MET A 234 7.40 -9.38 9.23
C MET A 234 6.69 -10.25 10.27
N LYS A 235 5.65 -9.76 10.96
CA LYS A 235 4.93 -10.59 11.95
C LYS A 235 4.07 -11.62 11.24
N ALA A 236 4.38 -12.89 11.42
CA ALA A 236 3.58 -13.97 10.86
C ALA A 236 2.15 -13.91 11.42
N ALA A 237 1.19 -13.69 10.56
CA ALA A 237 -0.21 -13.77 10.90
C ALA A 237 -0.94 -14.72 9.96
N TYR A 238 -2.05 -15.22 10.44
CA TYR A 238 -2.80 -16.28 9.79
C TYR A 238 -4.23 -15.85 9.50
N CYS A 239 -4.77 -16.32 8.40
CA CYS A 239 -6.13 -16.03 8.01
C CYS A 239 -7.14 -16.63 9.02
N ARG A 240 -7.80 -15.78 9.81
CA ARG A 240 -8.83 -16.19 10.78
C ARG A 240 -10.03 -16.87 10.11
N HIS A 241 -10.39 -16.38 8.92
CA HIS A 241 -11.50 -16.95 8.16
C HIS A 241 -11.22 -18.40 7.74
N CYS A 242 -10.04 -18.67 7.17
CA CYS A 242 -9.65 -20.03 6.78
C CYS A 242 -9.51 -20.94 8.00
N ARG A 243 -8.91 -20.46 9.09
CA ARG A 243 -8.81 -21.22 10.34
C ARG A 243 -10.18 -21.65 10.84
N LYS A 244 -11.13 -20.73 10.91
CA LYS A 244 -12.49 -21.00 11.40
C LYS A 244 -13.27 -21.93 10.47
N ASN A 245 -13.25 -21.70 9.17
CA ASN A 245 -14.12 -22.39 8.23
C ASN A 245 -13.59 -23.75 7.76
N TYR A 246 -12.27 -23.94 7.81
CA TYR A 246 -11.64 -25.20 7.39
C TYR A 246 -11.05 -25.98 8.55
N GLY A 247 -11.28 -25.57 9.80
CA GLY A 247 -10.79 -26.27 11.00
C GLY A 247 -9.27 -26.40 11.06
N MET A 248 -8.53 -25.45 10.51
CA MET A 248 -7.07 -25.50 10.43
C MET A 248 -6.44 -25.28 11.80
N SER A 249 -5.51 -26.14 12.18
CA SER A 249 -4.64 -25.93 13.34
C SER A 249 -3.66 -24.76 13.08
N GLU A 250 -2.99 -24.26 14.13
CA GLU A 250 -1.97 -23.21 13.96
C GLU A 250 -0.83 -23.61 13.03
N ILE A 251 -0.42 -24.88 13.05
CA ILE A 251 0.67 -25.43 12.23
C ILE A 251 0.31 -25.40 10.73
N ASN A 252 -0.96 -25.67 10.41
CA ASN A 252 -1.46 -25.73 9.03
C ASN A 252 -2.18 -24.46 8.59
N SER A 253 -2.11 -23.39 9.39
CA SER A 253 -2.80 -22.14 9.07
C SER A 253 -2.14 -21.41 7.90
N ILE A 254 -2.98 -20.81 7.04
CA ILE A 254 -2.55 -20.05 5.88
C ILE A 254 -1.98 -18.71 6.34
N LYS A 255 -0.70 -18.47 6.08
CA LYS A 255 -0.04 -17.18 6.34
C LYS A 255 -0.62 -16.11 5.44
N LEU A 256 -0.83 -14.95 6.02
CA LEU A 256 -1.14 -13.75 5.26
C LEU A 256 0.12 -13.22 4.58
N GLN A 257 -0.06 -12.71 3.38
CA GLN A 257 0.98 -12.11 2.55
C GLN A 257 0.76 -10.61 2.45
N SER A 258 1.83 -9.84 2.33
CA SER A 258 1.75 -8.40 2.06
C SER A 258 1.06 -8.16 0.71
N ASN A 259 0.20 -7.15 0.66
CA ASN A 259 -0.48 -6.76 -0.58
C ASN A 259 0.09 -5.42 -1.07
N LEU A 260 1.33 -5.47 -1.58
CA LEU A 260 2.00 -4.36 -2.23
C LEU A 260 2.20 -4.65 -3.71
N LEU A 261 1.75 -3.73 -4.55
CA LEU A 261 2.11 -3.71 -5.96
C LEU A 261 3.43 -2.94 -6.10
N LEU A 262 4.49 -3.67 -6.36
CA LEU A 262 5.82 -3.08 -6.55
C LEU A 262 5.93 -2.36 -7.90
N PRO A 263 6.91 -1.47 -8.05
CA PRO A 263 7.25 -0.87 -9.34
C PRO A 263 7.76 -1.94 -10.30
N THR A 264 6.90 -2.35 -11.21
CA THR A 264 7.14 -3.35 -12.25
C THR A 264 6.25 -3.01 -13.44
N TYR A 265 6.70 -3.36 -14.64
CA TYR A 265 5.87 -3.27 -15.84
C TYR A 265 4.82 -4.38 -15.94
N LEU A 266 4.83 -5.36 -15.01
CA LEU A 266 3.91 -6.51 -14.98
C LEU A 266 3.13 -6.54 -13.67
N LYS A 267 2.34 -5.50 -13.39
CA LYS A 267 1.56 -5.44 -12.16
C LYS A 267 0.51 -6.55 -12.09
N ASN A 268 0.56 -7.31 -11.01
CA ASN A 268 -0.43 -8.36 -10.77
C ASN A 268 -1.70 -7.79 -10.13
N LEU A 269 -2.68 -7.47 -10.95
CA LEU A 269 -4.00 -7.00 -10.53
C LEU A 269 -5.01 -8.15 -10.33
N SER A 270 -4.56 -9.39 -10.13
CA SER A 270 -5.45 -10.56 -10.03
C SER A 270 -6.28 -10.58 -8.73
N ASN A 271 -5.79 -9.96 -7.64
CA ASN A 271 -6.54 -9.89 -6.39
C ASN A 271 -7.84 -9.08 -6.60
N ILE A 272 -8.97 -9.68 -6.20
CA ILE A 272 -10.29 -9.08 -6.43
C ILE A 272 -10.47 -7.74 -5.68
N GLN A 273 -9.86 -7.58 -4.52
CA GLN A 273 -9.97 -6.35 -3.75
C GLN A 273 -9.20 -5.21 -4.43
N ILE A 274 -8.02 -5.50 -4.97
CA ILE A 274 -7.27 -4.53 -5.77
C ILE A 274 -8.05 -4.14 -7.03
N LYS A 275 -8.66 -5.11 -7.72
CA LYS A 275 -9.54 -4.80 -8.89
C LYS A 275 -10.67 -3.85 -8.51
N LEU A 276 -11.30 -4.05 -7.35
CA LEU A 276 -12.37 -3.17 -6.87
C LEU A 276 -11.84 -1.76 -6.61
N VAL A 277 -10.67 -1.60 -6.01
CA VAL A 277 -10.04 -0.28 -5.82
C VAL A 277 -9.82 0.42 -7.17
N TRP A 278 -9.26 -0.28 -8.16
CA TRP A 278 -9.02 0.26 -9.50
C TRP A 278 -10.32 0.62 -10.22
N GLN A 279 -11.36 -0.23 -10.14
CA GLN A 279 -12.67 0.07 -10.73
C GLN A 279 -13.31 1.30 -10.09
N ASN A 280 -13.26 1.41 -8.77
CA ASN A 280 -13.74 2.59 -8.07
C ASN A 280 -12.94 3.84 -8.45
N ALA A 281 -11.62 3.73 -8.60
CA ALA A 281 -10.80 4.85 -9.06
C ALA A 281 -11.21 5.32 -10.47
N ALA A 282 -11.51 4.41 -11.39
CA ALA A 282 -12.03 4.76 -12.71
C ALA A 282 -13.38 5.51 -12.62
N ILE A 283 -14.27 5.07 -11.74
CA ILE A 283 -15.56 5.74 -11.50
C ILE A 283 -15.33 7.15 -10.95
N GLU A 284 -14.51 7.28 -9.90
CA GLU A 284 -14.23 8.58 -9.29
C GLU A 284 -13.61 9.58 -10.29
N LEU A 285 -12.69 9.11 -11.14
CA LEU A 285 -12.08 9.94 -12.18
C LEU A 285 -13.11 10.33 -13.27
N SER A 286 -13.99 9.42 -13.67
CA SER A 286 -15.01 9.69 -14.68
C SER A 286 -16.06 10.71 -14.21
N GLU A 287 -16.31 10.78 -12.89
CA GLU A 287 -17.23 11.73 -12.27
C GLU A 287 -16.56 13.05 -11.89
N ALA A 288 -15.21 13.11 -11.92
CA ALA A 288 -14.46 14.27 -11.49
C ALA A 288 -14.66 15.46 -12.44
N THR A 289 -14.95 16.64 -11.88
CA THR A 289 -14.88 17.90 -12.62
C THR A 289 -13.49 18.53 -12.52
N ARG A 290 -12.69 18.10 -11.52
CA ARG A 290 -11.33 18.55 -11.29
C ARG A 290 -10.47 17.41 -10.74
N ILE A 291 -9.25 17.25 -11.30
CA ILE A 291 -8.23 16.34 -10.80
C ILE A 291 -7.03 17.18 -10.38
N VAL A 292 -6.54 16.93 -9.16
CA VAL A 292 -5.40 17.64 -8.57
C VAL A 292 -4.30 16.62 -8.26
N PHE A 293 -3.15 16.74 -8.92
CA PHE A 293 -1.99 15.88 -8.67
C PHE A 293 -1.07 16.52 -7.63
N ILE A 294 -0.69 15.76 -6.60
CA ILE A 294 0.22 16.20 -5.54
C ILE A 294 1.33 15.16 -5.37
N GLY A 295 2.57 15.56 -5.68
CA GLY A 295 3.75 14.71 -5.50
C GLY A 295 3.79 13.46 -6.37
N TYR A 296 3.03 13.40 -7.47
CA TYR A 296 3.00 12.27 -8.40
C TYR A 296 3.70 12.62 -9.72
N SER A 297 4.69 11.82 -10.10
CA SER A 297 5.54 12.06 -11.27
C SER A 297 5.11 11.30 -12.53
N LEU A 298 4.11 10.42 -12.42
CA LEU A 298 3.63 9.53 -13.49
C LEU A 298 4.77 8.70 -14.10
N PRO A 299 5.44 7.82 -13.32
CA PRO A 299 6.57 7.04 -13.78
C PRO A 299 6.18 6.11 -14.94
N SER A 300 7.19 5.68 -15.74
CA SER A 300 6.96 4.84 -16.92
C SER A 300 6.31 3.49 -16.61
N ALA A 301 6.63 2.91 -15.47
CA ALA A 301 6.05 1.64 -15.01
C ALA A 301 4.58 1.73 -14.57
N ASP A 302 4.04 2.94 -14.45
CA ASP A 302 2.62 3.16 -14.13
C ASP A 302 1.78 3.35 -15.42
N PHE A 303 2.03 2.50 -16.43
CA PHE A 303 1.30 2.63 -17.70
C PHE A 303 -0.20 2.34 -17.54
N GLU A 304 -0.60 1.47 -16.60
CA GLU A 304 -2.00 1.22 -16.28
C GLU A 304 -2.68 2.47 -15.72
N ILE A 305 -1.94 3.29 -14.95
CA ILE A 305 -2.46 4.57 -14.45
C ILE A 305 -2.61 5.57 -15.61
N ARG A 306 -1.68 5.55 -16.58
CA ARG A 306 -1.83 6.36 -17.80
C ARG A 306 -3.11 6.00 -18.56
N GLN A 307 -3.43 4.70 -18.66
CA GLN A 307 -4.69 4.25 -19.27
C GLN A 307 -5.91 4.64 -18.44
N LEU A 308 -5.78 4.64 -17.12
CA LEU A 308 -6.86 5.05 -16.21
C LEU A 308 -7.17 6.56 -16.34
N LEU A 309 -6.15 7.38 -16.67
CA LEU A 309 -6.26 8.82 -16.81
C LEU A 309 -6.63 9.27 -18.24
N ALA A 310 -6.55 8.38 -19.23
CA ALA A 310 -6.87 8.67 -20.64
C ALA A 310 -8.36 8.59 -20.90
#